data_c7e77e397a203657614be7a1e3b3ee71
#
_entry.id   c7e77e397a203657614be7a1e3b3ee71
#
_cell.length_a   1.000
_cell.length_b   1.000
_cell.length_c   1.000
_cell.angle_alpha   90.00
_cell.angle_beta   90.00
_cell.angle_gamma   90.00
#
_symmetry.space_group_name_H-M   'P 1'
#
loop_
_entity.id
_entity.type
_entity.pdbx_description
1 polymer ?
#
loop_
_entity_poly.entity_id
_entity_poly.type
_entity_poly.pdbx_seq_one_letter_code
_entity_poly.pdbx_strand_id
1 'polypeptide(L)'
;MPRSKRSSQFVVNAEPAEKIDYSGLPASKSQVKREATALQELGERLIKLSRGKLVQLPLPELLFEAILEAQRITAHEGRRRQLQYVGKLMRHVNADPIRAKMAEWDGETQSSVDAYHRLERWRDRLIDSDDHFTAFMNANPEGDAQQLRALIRSARKEQAYNRELLPGNEPQRKAYRSLFQEIKRLVEGDEYVEPGSVKDEDDDEA
;
A
#
# COMPACT_ATOMS: atom_id res chain seq x y z
N MET A 1 73.48 13.54 22.56
CA MET A 1 72.87 14.70 21.91
C MET A 1 71.57 14.18 21.23
N PRO A 2 70.39 14.33 21.82
CA PRO A 2 69.12 13.89 21.13
C PRO A 2 68.63 15.02 20.24
N ARG A 3 68.33 14.68 19.00
CA ARG A 3 67.68 15.55 17.99
C ARG A 3 66.24 15.82 18.32
N SER A 4 65.89 17.07 18.57
CA SER A 4 64.52 17.60 18.70
C SER A 4 63.75 17.46 17.40
N LYS A 5 62.60 16.70 17.42
CA LYS A 5 61.61 16.68 16.35
C LYS A 5 60.67 17.87 16.54
N ARG A 6 60.76 18.88 15.69
CA ARG A 6 59.73 19.93 15.56
C ARG A 6 58.58 19.35 14.81
N SER A 7 57.48 19.11 15.49
CA SER A 7 56.17 18.86 14.86
C SER A 7 55.55 20.18 14.42
N SER A 8 55.54 20.40 13.11
CA SER A 8 54.80 21.50 12.49
C SER A 8 53.33 21.16 12.52
N GLN A 9 52.58 21.85 13.39
CA GLN A 9 51.11 21.82 13.34
C GLN A 9 50.65 22.71 12.19
N PHE A 10 50.25 22.08 11.09
CA PHE A 10 49.53 22.72 9.99
C PHE A 10 48.07 22.83 10.40
N VAL A 11 47.65 23.99 10.91
CA VAL A 11 46.23 24.31 11.11
C VAL A 11 45.65 24.67 9.76
N VAL A 12 44.97 23.72 9.12
CA VAL A 12 44.16 23.99 7.92
C VAL A 12 42.84 24.59 8.40
N ASN A 13 42.73 25.92 8.36
CA ASN A 13 41.44 26.57 8.42
C ASN A 13 40.68 26.19 7.13
N ALA A 14 39.90 25.13 7.18
CA ALA A 14 38.94 24.83 6.13
C ALA A 14 37.75 25.80 6.28
N GLU A 15 37.72 26.83 5.44
CA GLU A 15 36.50 27.62 5.26
C GLU A 15 35.38 26.67 4.81
N PRO A 16 34.13 26.86 5.30
CA PRO A 16 33.02 26.03 4.86
C PRO A 16 32.86 26.21 3.35
N ALA A 17 33.02 25.11 2.62
CA ALA A 17 32.81 25.08 1.17
C ALA A 17 31.45 25.68 0.84
N GLU A 18 31.43 26.82 0.12
CA GLU A 18 30.21 27.41 -0.40
C GLU A 18 29.46 26.33 -1.17
N LYS A 19 28.18 26.12 -0.82
CA LYS A 19 27.30 25.21 -1.54
C LYS A 19 27.06 25.80 -2.93
N ILE A 20 27.78 25.26 -3.91
CA ILE A 20 27.59 25.64 -5.31
C ILE A 20 26.17 25.27 -5.69
N ASP A 21 25.36 26.26 -6.06
CA ASP A 21 24.01 26.06 -6.58
C ASP A 21 24.09 25.50 -8.01
N TYR A 22 23.76 24.22 -8.17
CA TYR A 22 23.73 23.52 -9.45
C TYR A 22 22.36 23.62 -10.16
N SER A 23 21.39 24.40 -9.66
CA SER A 23 20.02 24.47 -10.18
C SER A 23 19.90 25.00 -11.62
N GLY A 24 20.93 25.70 -12.10
CA GLY A 24 20.98 26.24 -13.47
C GLY A 24 21.76 25.40 -14.49
N LEU A 25 22.35 24.27 -14.10
CA LEU A 25 23.10 23.43 -15.03
C LEU A 25 22.18 22.50 -15.84
N PRO A 26 22.49 22.26 -17.13
CA PRO A 26 21.75 21.28 -17.92
C PRO A 26 21.82 19.91 -17.26
N ALA A 27 20.69 19.20 -17.25
CA ALA A 27 20.56 17.88 -16.64
C ALA A 27 21.66 16.93 -17.11
N SER A 28 22.30 16.25 -16.18
CA SER A 28 23.36 15.29 -16.53
C SER A 28 22.77 14.11 -17.32
N LYS A 29 23.56 13.44 -18.18
CA LYS A 29 23.11 12.26 -18.93
C LYS A 29 22.50 11.18 -18.01
N SER A 30 23.04 11.02 -16.79
CA SER A 30 22.51 10.10 -15.78
C SER A 30 21.16 10.52 -15.24
N GLN A 31 20.93 11.82 -15.10
CA GLN A 31 19.65 12.38 -14.66
C GLN A 31 18.58 12.18 -15.73
N VAL A 32 18.88 12.52 -16.98
CA VAL A 32 17.96 12.31 -18.13
C VAL A 32 17.59 10.81 -18.25
N LYS A 33 18.55 9.90 -18.07
CA LYS A 33 18.27 8.46 -18.09
C LYS A 33 17.36 8.05 -16.94
N ARG A 34 17.59 8.54 -15.72
CA ARG A 34 16.73 8.23 -14.56
C ARG A 34 15.30 8.73 -14.76
N GLU A 35 15.14 9.95 -15.27
CA GLU A 35 13.81 10.52 -15.59
C GLU A 35 13.08 9.70 -16.65
N ALA A 36 13.78 9.30 -17.72
CA ALA A 36 13.20 8.45 -18.76
C ALA A 36 12.76 7.08 -18.21
N THR A 37 13.56 6.48 -17.32
CA THR A 37 13.19 5.22 -16.65
C THR A 37 11.98 5.41 -15.73
N ALA A 38 11.94 6.48 -14.92
CA ALA A 38 10.82 6.78 -14.05
C ALA A 38 9.51 7.05 -14.81
N LEU A 39 9.58 7.67 -16.00
CA LEU A 39 8.42 7.84 -16.88
C LEU A 39 7.95 6.50 -17.49
N GLN A 40 8.88 5.62 -17.83
CA GLN A 40 8.54 4.28 -18.32
C GLN A 40 7.86 3.45 -17.22
N GLU A 41 8.41 3.44 -16.01
CA GLU A 41 7.82 2.77 -14.84
C GLU A 41 6.42 3.30 -14.52
N LEU A 42 6.23 4.63 -14.60
CA LEU A 42 4.92 5.24 -14.44
C LEU A 42 3.94 4.74 -15.52
N GLY A 43 4.36 4.69 -16.79
CA GLY A 43 3.56 4.13 -17.88
C GLY A 43 3.16 2.67 -17.64
N GLU A 44 4.07 1.85 -17.14
CA GLU A 44 3.79 0.45 -16.78
C GLU A 44 2.80 0.32 -15.61
N ARG A 45 2.86 1.24 -14.63
CA ARG A 45 1.87 1.30 -13.56
C ARG A 45 0.49 1.70 -14.08
N LEU A 46 0.40 2.67 -14.99
CA LEU A 46 -0.86 3.10 -15.61
C LEU A 46 -1.56 1.94 -16.33
N ILE A 47 -0.81 1.09 -17.04
CA ILE A 47 -1.37 -0.08 -17.74
C ILE A 47 -2.00 -1.10 -16.78
N LYS A 48 -1.58 -1.14 -15.51
CA LYS A 48 -2.13 -2.04 -14.50
C LYS A 48 -3.41 -1.50 -13.82
N LEU A 49 -3.75 -0.22 -14.05
CA LEU A 49 -4.93 0.40 -13.45
C LEU A 49 -6.21 -0.04 -14.15
N SER A 50 -7.31 -0.11 -13.40
CA SER A 50 -8.64 -0.29 -14.00
C SER A 50 -9.04 0.93 -14.83
N ARG A 51 -9.93 0.71 -15.81
CA ARG A 51 -10.45 1.79 -16.66
C ARG A 51 -11.07 2.93 -15.83
N GLY A 52 -11.79 2.60 -14.75
CA GLY A 52 -12.38 3.61 -13.87
C GLY A 52 -11.35 4.51 -13.19
N LYS A 53 -10.19 3.98 -12.80
CA LYS A 53 -9.07 4.77 -12.28
C LYS A 53 -8.39 5.60 -13.37
N LEU A 54 -8.24 5.05 -14.58
CA LEU A 54 -7.62 5.78 -15.70
C LEU A 54 -8.43 7.04 -16.11
N VAL A 55 -9.76 6.97 -16.07
CA VAL A 55 -10.65 8.12 -16.38
C VAL A 55 -10.48 9.27 -15.37
N GLN A 56 -10.08 8.98 -14.13
CA GLN A 56 -9.86 9.98 -13.09
C GLN A 56 -8.51 10.70 -13.19
N LEU A 57 -7.62 10.22 -14.08
CA LEU A 57 -6.31 10.81 -14.29
C LEU A 57 -6.35 11.85 -15.43
N PRO A 58 -5.59 12.95 -15.34
CA PRO A 58 -5.48 13.94 -16.41
C PRO A 58 -4.59 13.41 -17.54
N LEU A 59 -5.07 12.37 -18.24
CA LEU A 59 -4.36 11.74 -19.35
C LEU A 59 -4.79 12.38 -20.67
N PRO A 60 -3.84 12.74 -21.58
CA PRO A 60 -4.17 13.06 -22.95
C PRO A 60 -4.85 11.86 -23.63
N GLU A 61 -5.83 12.10 -24.50
CA GLU A 61 -6.61 11.07 -25.19
C GLU A 61 -5.75 10.01 -25.85
N LEU A 62 -4.73 10.43 -26.58
CA LEU A 62 -3.81 9.52 -27.27
C LEU A 62 -3.07 8.56 -26.31
N LEU A 63 -2.69 9.06 -25.11
CA LEU A 63 -2.05 8.23 -24.09
C LEU A 63 -3.07 7.28 -23.47
N PHE A 64 -4.27 7.75 -23.19
CA PHE A 64 -5.35 6.95 -22.63
C PHE A 64 -5.69 5.76 -23.55
N GLU A 65 -5.87 6.01 -24.83
CA GLU A 65 -6.12 4.95 -25.83
C GLU A 65 -4.97 3.96 -25.95
N ALA A 66 -3.73 4.48 -25.98
CA ALA A 66 -2.54 3.61 -26.04
C ALA A 66 -2.42 2.68 -24.81
N ILE A 67 -2.85 3.14 -23.63
CA ILE A 67 -2.89 2.33 -22.41
C ILE A 67 -3.97 1.26 -22.53
N LEU A 68 -5.19 1.61 -22.96
CA LEU A 68 -6.26 0.63 -23.14
C LEU A 68 -5.90 -0.44 -24.16
N GLU A 69 -5.23 -0.06 -25.24
CA GLU A 69 -4.73 -1.02 -26.23
C GLU A 69 -3.66 -1.94 -25.63
N ALA A 70 -2.73 -1.40 -24.82
CA ALA A 70 -1.74 -2.23 -24.11
C ALA A 70 -2.37 -3.26 -23.17
N GLN A 71 -3.52 -2.95 -22.58
CA GLN A 71 -4.28 -3.88 -21.72
C GLN A 71 -4.91 -5.04 -22.52
N ARG A 72 -5.30 -4.80 -23.77
CA ARG A 72 -5.96 -5.78 -24.63
C ARG A 72 -4.95 -6.77 -25.27
N ILE A 73 -3.72 -6.33 -25.49
CA ILE A 73 -2.71 -7.15 -26.18
C ILE A 73 -2.24 -8.28 -25.24
N THR A 74 -2.48 -9.52 -25.63
CA THR A 74 -2.04 -10.72 -24.91
C THR A 74 -0.69 -11.26 -25.42
N ALA A 75 -0.37 -11.04 -26.72
CA ALA A 75 0.86 -11.48 -27.33
C ALA A 75 2.06 -10.73 -26.73
N HIS A 76 3.04 -11.46 -26.22
CA HIS A 76 4.20 -10.91 -25.50
C HIS A 76 4.96 -9.84 -26.31
N GLU A 77 5.27 -10.10 -27.57
CA GLU A 77 6.02 -9.18 -28.42
C GLU A 77 5.18 -7.94 -28.80
N GLY A 78 3.88 -8.11 -29.08
CA GLY A 78 2.95 -7.00 -29.30
C GLY A 78 2.84 -6.10 -28.07
N ARG A 79 2.71 -6.71 -26.88
CA ARG A 79 2.65 -5.97 -25.61
C ARG A 79 3.96 -5.19 -25.35
N ARG A 80 5.11 -5.80 -25.63
CA ARG A 80 6.41 -5.13 -25.49
C ARG A 80 6.51 -3.88 -26.36
N ARG A 81 6.08 -3.97 -27.63
CA ARG A 81 6.06 -2.81 -28.55
C ARG A 81 5.10 -1.72 -28.10
N GLN A 82 3.91 -2.11 -27.64
CA GLN A 82 2.93 -1.14 -27.12
C GLN A 82 3.41 -0.44 -25.84
N LEU A 83 4.09 -1.16 -24.91
CA LEU A 83 4.76 -0.58 -23.76
C LEU A 83 5.80 0.48 -24.15
N GLN A 84 6.61 0.19 -25.19
CA GLN A 84 7.58 1.16 -25.71
C GLN A 84 6.88 2.41 -26.28
N TYR A 85 5.73 2.22 -26.95
CA TYR A 85 4.94 3.35 -27.46
C TYR A 85 4.35 4.19 -26.33
N VAL A 86 3.75 3.59 -25.33
CA VAL A 86 3.29 4.29 -24.12
C VAL A 86 4.45 5.06 -23.46
N GLY A 87 5.61 4.43 -23.29
CA GLY A 87 6.81 5.09 -22.76
C GLY A 87 7.29 6.28 -23.61
N LYS A 88 7.12 6.23 -24.93
CA LYS A 88 7.40 7.35 -25.81
C LYS A 88 6.41 8.50 -25.59
N LEU A 89 5.12 8.21 -25.49
CA LEU A 89 4.08 9.21 -25.24
C LEU A 89 4.27 9.89 -23.87
N MET A 90 4.64 9.14 -22.84
CA MET A 90 4.90 9.65 -21.49
C MET A 90 5.96 10.77 -21.44
N ARG A 91 6.90 10.80 -22.38
CA ARG A 91 7.93 11.84 -22.44
C ARG A 91 7.37 13.22 -22.83
N HIS A 92 6.18 13.27 -23.42
CA HIS A 92 5.53 14.49 -23.91
C HIS A 92 4.37 14.94 -23.00
N VAL A 93 4.15 14.22 -21.89
CA VAL A 93 3.06 14.48 -20.95
C VAL A 93 3.62 15.06 -19.66
N ASN A 94 2.92 16.05 -19.07
CA ASN A 94 3.23 16.46 -17.71
C ASN A 94 2.86 15.33 -16.75
N ALA A 95 3.87 14.66 -16.21
CA ALA A 95 3.70 13.49 -15.33
C ALA A 95 3.36 13.87 -13.88
N ASP A 96 3.56 15.12 -13.45
CA ASP A 96 3.43 15.52 -12.04
C ASP A 96 2.01 15.38 -11.51
N PRO A 97 0.94 15.84 -12.19
CA PRO A 97 -0.42 15.64 -11.70
C PRO A 97 -0.84 14.16 -11.70
N ILE A 98 -0.30 13.36 -12.62
CA ILE A 98 -0.53 11.91 -12.65
C ILE A 98 0.12 11.27 -11.41
N ARG A 99 1.39 11.61 -11.13
CA ARG A 99 2.10 11.11 -9.94
C ARG A 99 1.41 11.52 -8.64
N ALA A 100 0.97 12.78 -8.55
CA ALA A 100 0.27 13.29 -7.37
C ALA A 100 -1.01 12.49 -7.10
N LYS A 101 -1.83 12.24 -8.10
CA LYS A 101 -3.06 11.45 -7.95
C LYS A 101 -2.79 10.00 -7.62
N MET A 102 -1.77 9.40 -8.22
CA MET A 102 -1.38 8.02 -7.87
C MET A 102 -0.82 7.92 -6.45
N ALA A 103 -0.07 8.91 -5.98
CA ALA A 103 0.42 8.95 -4.60
C ALA A 103 -0.71 9.11 -3.58
N GLU A 104 -1.76 9.88 -3.91
CA GLU A 104 -2.99 9.97 -3.11
C GLU A 104 -3.63 8.60 -2.96
N TRP A 105 -3.83 7.85 -4.04
CA TRP A 105 -4.39 6.50 -3.98
C TRP A 105 -3.50 5.49 -3.23
N ASP A 106 -2.19 5.59 -3.41
CA ASP A 106 -1.24 4.75 -2.66
C ASP A 106 -1.35 5.05 -1.15
N GLY A 107 -1.48 6.33 -0.77
CA GLY A 107 -1.70 6.76 0.62
C GLY A 107 -3.02 6.26 1.21
N GLU A 108 -4.12 6.34 0.46
CA GLU A 108 -5.42 5.80 0.86
C GLU A 108 -5.35 4.27 1.06
N THR A 109 -4.71 3.57 0.13
CA THR A 109 -4.52 2.11 0.23
C THR A 109 -3.68 1.75 1.44
N GLN A 110 -2.57 2.47 1.70
CA GLN A 110 -1.72 2.23 2.85
C GLN A 110 -2.47 2.48 4.17
N SER A 111 -3.24 3.57 4.25
CA SER A 111 -4.07 3.88 5.42
C SER A 111 -5.08 2.77 5.70
N SER A 112 -5.72 2.24 4.67
CA SER A 112 -6.67 1.12 4.79
C SER A 112 -6.00 -0.16 5.26
N VAL A 113 -4.80 -0.46 4.74
CA VAL A 113 -4.00 -1.62 5.19
C VAL A 113 -3.59 -1.46 6.64
N ASP A 114 -3.14 -0.28 7.05
CA ASP A 114 -2.73 0.00 8.42
C ASP A 114 -3.92 -0.08 9.40
N ALA A 115 -5.11 0.37 8.98
CA ALA A 115 -6.34 0.21 9.73
C ALA A 115 -6.67 -1.27 9.92
N TYR A 116 -6.62 -2.07 8.85
CA TYR A 116 -6.86 -3.50 8.90
C TYR A 116 -5.88 -4.21 9.85
N HIS A 117 -4.60 -3.92 9.76
CA HIS A 117 -3.60 -4.47 10.67
C HIS A 117 -3.79 -4.04 12.14
N ARG A 118 -4.36 -2.84 12.39
CA ARG A 118 -4.74 -2.46 13.76
C ARG A 118 -5.84 -3.36 14.33
N LEU A 119 -6.85 -3.69 13.51
CA LEU A 119 -7.93 -4.61 13.91
C LEU A 119 -7.40 -6.02 14.18
N GLU A 120 -6.49 -6.51 13.32
CA GLU A 120 -5.84 -7.81 13.52
C GLU A 120 -5.05 -7.86 14.83
N ARG A 121 -4.27 -6.82 15.12
CA ARG A 121 -3.53 -6.72 16.40
C ARG A 121 -4.46 -6.70 17.60
N TRP A 122 -5.61 -6.04 17.53
CA TRP A 122 -6.60 -6.07 18.61
C TRP A 122 -7.16 -7.49 18.81
N ARG A 123 -7.56 -8.16 17.74
CA ARG A 123 -8.04 -9.55 17.79
C ARG A 123 -7.02 -10.45 18.47
N ASP A 124 -5.79 -10.40 18.03
CA ASP A 124 -4.73 -11.29 18.53
C ASP A 124 -4.43 -11.03 20.02
N ARG A 125 -4.37 -9.76 20.44
CA ARG A 125 -4.20 -9.37 21.85
C ARG A 125 -5.37 -9.83 22.72
N LEU A 126 -6.60 -9.71 22.26
CA LEU A 126 -7.80 -10.15 22.99
C LEU A 126 -7.86 -11.69 23.13
N ILE A 127 -7.34 -12.42 22.15
CA ILE A 127 -7.21 -13.87 22.22
C ILE A 127 -6.08 -14.27 23.19
N ASP A 128 -4.97 -13.55 23.21
CA ASP A 128 -3.78 -13.87 23.98
C ASP A 128 -3.99 -13.64 25.49
N SER A 129 -4.54 -12.46 25.89
CA SER A 129 -4.72 -12.13 27.32
C SER A 129 -6.01 -11.36 27.57
N ASP A 130 -6.57 -11.54 28.79
CA ASP A 130 -7.71 -10.76 29.28
C ASP A 130 -7.33 -9.32 29.66
N ASP A 131 -6.04 -9.00 29.84
CA ASP A 131 -5.56 -7.69 30.25
C ASP A 131 -5.94 -6.61 29.24
N HIS A 132 -5.99 -6.99 27.96
CA HIS A 132 -6.34 -6.06 26.87
C HIS A 132 -7.84 -5.81 26.74
N PHE A 133 -8.69 -6.64 27.37
CA PHE A 133 -10.14 -6.52 27.27
C PHE A 133 -10.66 -5.18 27.84
N THR A 134 -10.21 -4.81 29.03
CA THR A 134 -10.63 -3.55 29.66
C THR A 134 -10.20 -2.33 28.86
N ALA A 135 -8.97 -2.34 28.33
CA ALA A 135 -8.46 -1.26 27.48
C ALA A 135 -9.28 -1.13 26.19
N PHE A 136 -9.65 -2.27 25.56
CA PHE A 136 -10.46 -2.28 24.34
C PHE A 136 -11.87 -1.75 24.60
N MET A 137 -12.53 -2.19 25.69
CA MET A 137 -13.88 -1.74 26.03
C MET A 137 -13.94 -0.27 26.43
N ASN A 138 -12.89 0.25 27.10
CA ASN A 138 -12.80 1.68 27.42
C ASN A 138 -12.70 2.55 26.15
N ALA A 139 -12.06 2.04 25.10
CA ALA A 139 -11.97 2.71 23.82
C ALA A 139 -13.25 2.56 22.96
N ASN A 140 -14.09 1.56 23.27
CA ASN A 140 -15.31 1.25 22.51
C ASN A 140 -16.50 1.02 23.47
N PRO A 141 -16.99 2.07 24.15
CA PRO A 141 -18.00 1.96 25.22
C PRO A 141 -19.37 1.47 24.72
N GLU A 142 -19.67 1.64 23.44
CA GLU A 142 -20.90 1.17 22.79
C GLU A 142 -20.95 -0.36 22.62
N GLY A 143 -19.84 -1.05 22.87
CA GLY A 143 -19.72 -2.48 22.66
C GLY A 143 -20.41 -3.32 23.76
N ASP A 144 -21.03 -4.41 23.36
CA ASP A 144 -21.52 -5.43 24.31
C ASP A 144 -20.36 -6.26 24.85
N ALA A 145 -19.97 -5.93 26.11
CA ALA A 145 -18.90 -6.61 26.83
C ALA A 145 -19.15 -8.13 27.00
N GLN A 146 -20.40 -8.55 27.12
CA GLN A 146 -20.76 -9.95 27.33
C GLN A 146 -20.64 -10.73 26.01
N GLN A 147 -21.14 -10.16 24.92
CA GLN A 147 -20.99 -10.73 23.56
C GLN A 147 -19.52 -10.85 23.17
N LEU A 148 -18.72 -9.78 23.38
CA LEU A 148 -17.30 -9.81 23.05
C LEU A 148 -16.52 -10.87 23.81
N ARG A 149 -16.78 -11.00 25.15
CA ARG A 149 -16.19 -12.09 25.96
C ARG A 149 -16.56 -13.48 25.47
N ALA A 150 -17.81 -13.67 25.01
CA ALA A 150 -18.24 -14.94 24.46
C ALA A 150 -17.49 -15.29 23.15
N LEU A 151 -17.31 -14.30 22.28
CA LEU A 151 -16.54 -14.45 21.03
C LEU A 151 -15.05 -14.75 21.30
N ILE A 152 -14.44 -14.06 22.26
CA ILE A 152 -13.05 -14.29 22.67
C ILE A 152 -12.87 -15.73 23.15
N ARG A 153 -13.77 -16.21 24.07
CA ARG A 153 -13.70 -17.60 24.56
C ARG A 153 -13.84 -18.60 23.42
N SER A 154 -14.75 -18.35 22.47
CA SER A 154 -14.94 -19.22 21.30
C SER A 154 -13.72 -19.25 20.40
N ALA A 155 -13.08 -18.09 20.16
CA ALA A 155 -11.86 -17.99 19.35
C ALA A 155 -10.66 -18.70 20.02
N ARG A 156 -10.51 -18.56 21.34
CA ARG A 156 -9.48 -19.28 22.12
C ARG A 156 -9.66 -20.81 22.05
N LYS A 157 -10.91 -21.27 22.15
CA LYS A 157 -11.24 -22.71 22.03
C LYS A 157 -10.92 -23.23 20.63
N GLU A 158 -11.29 -22.47 19.59
CA GLU A 158 -10.96 -22.79 18.20
C GLU A 158 -9.45 -22.81 17.96
N GLN A 159 -8.71 -21.86 18.53
CA GLN A 159 -7.24 -21.80 18.42
C GLN A 159 -6.59 -23.02 19.13
N ALA A 160 -7.08 -23.39 20.31
CA ALA A 160 -6.59 -24.58 21.04
C ALA A 160 -6.84 -25.86 20.22
N TYR A 161 -8.04 -26.02 19.68
CA TYR A 161 -8.39 -27.13 18.79
C TYR A 161 -7.46 -27.19 17.57
N ASN A 162 -7.23 -26.05 16.92
CA ASN A 162 -6.37 -25.98 15.73
C ASN A 162 -4.90 -26.34 16.02
N ARG A 163 -4.40 -26.11 17.24
CA ARG A 163 -3.04 -26.50 17.65
C ARG A 163 -2.87 -28.03 17.78
N GLU A 164 -3.95 -28.74 18.06
CA GLU A 164 -3.97 -30.19 18.22
C GLU A 164 -4.30 -30.95 16.93
N LEU A 165 -4.57 -30.20 15.83
CA LEU A 165 -4.90 -30.79 14.55
C LEU A 165 -3.72 -31.58 13.96
N LEU A 166 -4.01 -32.79 13.48
CA LEU A 166 -3.07 -33.61 12.74
C LEU A 166 -2.78 -32.99 11.35
N PRO A 167 -1.56 -33.22 10.81
CA PRO A 167 -1.23 -32.76 9.44
C PRO A 167 -2.23 -33.31 8.42
N GLY A 168 -2.76 -32.41 7.57
CA GLY A 168 -3.75 -32.74 6.54
C GLY A 168 -5.19 -32.37 6.87
N ASN A 169 -5.49 -32.00 8.11
CA ASN A 169 -6.81 -31.48 8.48
C ASN A 169 -6.88 -29.96 8.34
N GLU A 170 -8.01 -29.44 7.86
CA GLU A 170 -8.21 -28.00 7.71
C GLU A 170 -8.51 -27.33 9.07
N PRO A 171 -7.83 -26.22 9.42
CA PRO A 171 -8.08 -25.49 10.65
C PRO A 171 -9.43 -24.78 10.61
N GLN A 172 -10.15 -24.79 11.72
CA GLN A 172 -11.36 -24.00 11.89
C GLN A 172 -11.00 -22.52 12.00
N ARG A 173 -11.85 -21.66 11.39
CA ARG A 173 -11.64 -20.19 11.37
C ARG A 173 -12.93 -19.40 11.61
N LYS A 174 -14.00 -20.08 12.03
CA LYS A 174 -15.33 -19.43 12.18
C LYS A 174 -15.32 -18.45 13.36
N ALA A 175 -14.93 -18.91 14.54
CA ALA A 175 -14.91 -18.06 15.75
C ALA A 175 -13.88 -16.92 15.62
N TYR A 176 -12.74 -17.20 15.02
CA TYR A 176 -11.69 -16.22 14.73
C TYR A 176 -12.18 -15.10 13.80
N ARG A 177 -12.92 -15.47 12.75
CA ARG A 177 -13.55 -14.48 11.85
C ARG A 177 -14.66 -13.69 12.53
N SER A 178 -15.55 -14.36 13.30
CA SER A 178 -16.64 -13.68 14.01
C SER A 178 -16.12 -12.66 15.03
N LEU A 179 -15.03 -12.98 15.75
CA LEU A 179 -14.38 -12.03 16.64
C LEU A 179 -13.81 -10.83 15.88
N PHE A 180 -13.17 -11.07 14.74
CA PHE A 180 -12.63 -9.99 13.91
C PHE A 180 -13.72 -9.06 13.41
N GLN A 181 -14.86 -9.59 12.94
CA GLN A 181 -15.98 -8.79 12.45
C GLN A 181 -16.58 -7.93 13.58
N GLU A 182 -16.71 -8.48 14.79
CA GLU A 182 -17.21 -7.71 15.93
C GLU A 182 -16.25 -6.58 16.32
N ILE A 183 -14.93 -6.86 16.37
CA ILE A 183 -13.92 -5.83 16.62
C ILE A 183 -14.00 -4.73 15.55
N LYS A 184 -14.15 -5.10 14.30
CA LYS A 184 -14.26 -4.18 13.18
C LYS A 184 -15.50 -3.30 13.31
N ARG A 185 -16.66 -3.88 13.58
CA ARG A 185 -17.92 -3.16 13.85
C ARG A 185 -17.78 -2.15 14.98
N LEU A 186 -17.13 -2.50 16.08
CA LEU A 186 -16.94 -1.63 17.22
C LEU A 186 -15.96 -0.48 16.97
N VAL A 187 -14.92 -0.70 16.16
CA VAL A 187 -13.86 0.29 15.87
C VAL A 187 -14.25 1.23 14.73
N GLU A 188 -14.90 0.71 13.69
CA GLU A 188 -15.24 1.45 12.47
C GLU A 188 -16.69 1.96 12.45
N GLY A 189 -17.55 1.47 13.37
CA GLY A 189 -18.99 1.75 13.39
C GLY A 189 -19.79 0.89 12.43
N ASP A 190 -21.12 1.02 12.49
CA ASP A 190 -22.06 0.22 11.66
C ASP A 190 -22.10 0.66 10.18
N GLU A 191 -21.33 1.68 9.76
CA GLU A 191 -21.34 2.25 8.41
C GLU A 191 -20.43 1.48 7.41
N TYR A 192 -19.85 0.34 7.85
CA TYR A 192 -18.98 -0.44 6.99
C TYR A 192 -19.76 -1.40 6.09
N VAL A 193 -19.85 -1.06 4.80
CA VAL A 193 -20.27 -1.98 3.72
C VAL A 193 -19.02 -2.73 3.25
N GLU A 194 -19.00 -4.07 3.34
CA GLU A 194 -17.90 -4.89 2.81
C GLU A 194 -17.66 -4.55 1.33
N PRO A 195 -16.42 -4.20 0.92
CA PRO A 195 -16.09 -4.09 -0.49
C PRO A 195 -16.15 -5.51 -1.11
N GLY A 196 -17.23 -5.83 -1.76
CA GLY A 196 -17.47 -7.15 -2.39
C GLY A 196 -18.82 -7.78 -2.10
N SER A 197 -19.68 -7.20 -1.26
CA SER A 197 -21.06 -7.68 -1.06
C SER A 197 -22.07 -7.02 -2.00
N VAL A 198 -21.64 -6.58 -3.18
CA VAL A 198 -22.58 -6.36 -4.28
C VAL A 198 -23.02 -7.75 -4.71
N LYS A 199 -24.16 -8.19 -4.21
CA LYS A 199 -24.87 -9.31 -4.81
C LYS A 199 -25.14 -8.91 -6.25
N ASP A 200 -24.65 -9.73 -7.17
CA ASP A 200 -25.09 -9.70 -8.56
C ASP A 200 -26.61 -10.01 -8.54
N GLU A 201 -27.41 -8.94 -8.42
CA GLU A 201 -28.82 -8.97 -8.75
C GLU A 201 -28.91 -8.74 -10.25
N ASP A 202 -28.60 -9.76 -11.03
CA ASP A 202 -28.96 -9.83 -12.42
C ASP A 202 -29.18 -11.30 -12.77
N ASP A 203 -30.34 -11.54 -13.32
CA ASP A 203 -30.87 -12.70 -14.03
C ASP A 203 -31.98 -13.49 -13.32
N ASP A 204 -33.15 -12.86 -13.26
CA ASP A 204 -34.42 -13.58 -13.44
C ASP A 204 -35.52 -12.63 -13.99
N GLU A 205 -35.42 -12.29 -15.28
CA GLU A 205 -36.57 -11.92 -16.10
C GLU A 205 -36.38 -12.42 -17.53
N ALA A 206 -36.97 -13.55 -17.83
CA ALA A 206 -37.39 -13.90 -19.18
C ALA A 206 -38.58 -14.83 -19.12
#